data_d528e1c6439705e5ff0ce7b19021604e
#
_entry.id   d528e1c6439705e5ff0ce7b19021604e
#
_cell.length_a   1.000
_cell.length_b   1.000
_cell.length_c   1.000
_cell.angle_alpha   90.00
_cell.angle_beta   90.00
_cell.angle_gamma   90.00
#
_symmetry.space_group_name_H-M   'P 1'
#
loop_
_entity.id
_entity.type
_entity.pdbx_description
1 polymer ?
#
loop_
_entity_poly.entity_id
_entity_poly.type
_entity_poly.pdbx_seq_one_letter_code
_entity_poly.pdbx_strand_id
1 'polypeptide(L)'
;LLAIFAMMLHRTHQVHIASVGRVGDSEQFRNIERHTATTFDGLLLLRIDESLYFGNAQSVHANLMRLSDDTNIHDIVLIMTAVNHIDLSAQEMLCAFNQSCIKRGQHLHLAEVKGPMMDILKTSPVIENLSGCIFLSANQAVQSLTKPSTDL
;
A
#
# COMPACT_ATOMS: atom_id res chain seq x y z
N LEU A 1 9.89 10.78 -33.68
CA LEU A 1 8.50 10.49 -33.28
C LEU A 1 8.40 9.24 -32.40
N LEU A 2 8.99 8.12 -32.82
CA LEU A 2 8.97 6.85 -32.07
C LEU A 2 9.61 6.97 -30.68
N ALA A 3 10.73 7.68 -30.56
CA ALA A 3 11.43 7.91 -29.29
C ALA A 3 10.63 8.77 -28.32
N ILE A 4 9.90 9.79 -28.83
CA ILE A 4 9.03 10.64 -28.01
C ILE A 4 7.82 9.84 -27.53
N PHE A 5 7.26 8.99 -28.37
CA PHE A 5 6.14 8.10 -28.02
C PHE A 5 6.56 7.04 -26.99
N ALA A 6 7.74 6.42 -27.16
CA ALA A 6 8.32 5.49 -26.20
C ALA A 6 8.63 6.17 -24.85
N MET A 7 9.12 7.41 -24.89
CA MET A 7 9.40 8.20 -23.69
C MET A 7 8.11 8.65 -22.98
N MET A 8 7.04 8.96 -23.73
CA MET A 8 5.71 9.23 -23.17
C MET A 8 5.11 7.96 -22.52
N LEU A 9 5.20 6.81 -23.19
CA LEU A 9 4.76 5.53 -22.64
C LEU A 9 5.54 5.17 -21.37
N HIS A 10 6.85 5.39 -21.34
CA HIS A 10 7.68 5.13 -20.16
C HIS A 10 7.30 6.05 -18.97
N ARG A 11 6.94 7.30 -19.24
CA ARG A 11 6.53 8.26 -18.21
C ARG A 11 5.16 7.96 -17.61
N THR A 12 4.25 7.35 -18.38
CA THR A 12 2.90 6.96 -17.92
C THR A 12 2.91 5.71 -17.03
N HIS A 13 4.00 4.95 -16.98
CA HIS A 13 4.11 3.71 -16.21
C HIS A 13 4.71 3.87 -14.80
N GLN A 14 5.15 5.07 -14.42
CA GLN A 14 5.70 5.30 -13.09
C GLN A 14 4.60 5.70 -12.09
N VAL A 15 4.06 4.71 -11.40
CA VAL A 15 3.11 4.95 -10.30
C VAL A 15 3.83 5.58 -9.13
N HIS A 16 3.27 6.67 -8.63
CA HIS A 16 3.75 7.32 -7.43
C HIS A 16 3.23 6.59 -6.19
N ILE A 17 4.15 6.03 -5.40
CA ILE A 17 3.86 5.46 -4.09
C ILE A 17 4.62 6.30 -3.06
N ALA A 18 3.89 6.91 -2.15
CA ALA A 18 4.47 7.74 -1.12
C ALA A 18 4.53 7.01 0.22
N SER A 19 5.69 7.01 0.86
CA SER A 19 5.79 6.70 2.27
C SER A 19 5.22 7.88 3.07
N VAL A 20 4.25 7.64 3.95
CA VAL A 20 3.55 8.68 4.68
C VAL A 20 3.72 8.53 6.18
N GLY A 21 3.61 9.65 6.90
CA GLY A 21 3.60 9.70 8.35
C GLY A 21 2.52 10.66 8.85
N ARG A 22 2.23 10.62 10.15
CA ARG A 22 1.25 11.49 10.79
C ARG A 22 1.80 12.91 10.96
N VAL A 23 0.99 13.92 10.66
CA VAL A 23 1.34 15.32 10.89
C VAL A 23 0.85 15.76 12.27
N GLY A 24 1.78 15.95 13.22
CA GLY A 24 1.47 16.34 14.59
C GLY A 24 0.48 15.37 15.26
N ASP A 25 -0.46 15.90 16.04
CA ASP A 25 -1.52 15.13 16.69
C ASP A 25 -2.79 15.01 15.80
N SER A 26 -2.71 15.39 14.53
CA SER A 26 -3.83 15.31 13.61
C SER A 26 -4.01 13.91 13.03
N GLU A 27 -5.19 13.67 12.45
CA GLU A 27 -5.46 12.42 11.69
C GLU A 27 -4.96 12.50 10.24
N GLN A 28 -4.18 13.53 9.90
CA GLN A 28 -3.66 13.74 8.56
C GLN A 28 -2.31 13.03 8.36
N PHE A 29 -2.20 12.35 7.23
CA PHE A 29 -0.97 11.68 6.79
C PHE A 29 -0.41 12.38 5.56
N ARG A 30 0.89 12.67 5.58
CA ARG A 30 1.60 13.35 4.50
C ARG A 30 2.87 12.61 4.13
N ASN A 31 3.31 12.81 2.89
CA ASN A 31 4.57 12.25 2.40
C ASN A 31 5.73 12.73 3.30
N ILE A 32 6.48 11.80 3.86
CA ILE A 32 7.61 12.07 4.76
C ILE A 32 8.78 12.78 4.08
N GLU A 33 8.91 12.65 2.76
CA GLU A 33 9.95 13.36 1.99
C GLU A 33 9.67 14.85 1.82
N ARG A 34 8.41 15.27 1.95
CA ARG A 34 7.96 16.65 1.70
C ARG A 34 7.51 17.40 2.95
N HIS A 35 7.24 16.67 4.02
CA HIS A 35 6.67 17.24 5.25
C HIS A 35 7.33 16.61 6.46
N THR A 36 7.45 17.41 7.54
CA THR A 36 7.82 16.86 8.86
C THR A 36 6.64 16.03 9.37
N ALA A 37 6.78 14.73 9.33
CA ALA A 37 5.75 13.79 9.75
C ALA A 37 6.35 12.71 10.64
N THR A 38 5.56 12.26 11.62
CA THR A 38 5.96 11.20 12.55
C THR A 38 5.75 9.84 11.89
N THR A 39 6.80 9.03 11.88
CA THR A 39 6.77 7.61 11.52
C THR A 39 6.61 6.75 12.77
N PHE A 40 6.32 5.47 12.58
CA PHE A 40 6.05 4.54 13.68
C PHE A 40 6.99 3.35 13.56
N ASP A 41 7.59 2.93 14.67
CA ASP A 41 8.52 1.81 14.68
C ASP A 41 7.81 0.52 14.24
N GLY A 42 8.43 -0.20 13.31
CA GLY A 42 7.90 -1.45 12.79
C GLY A 42 6.73 -1.33 11.82
N LEU A 43 6.16 -0.13 11.62
CA LEU A 43 5.00 0.12 10.79
C LEU A 43 5.35 1.00 9.60
N LEU A 44 5.09 0.50 8.39
CA LEU A 44 5.26 1.24 7.14
C LEU A 44 3.89 1.59 6.54
N LEU A 45 3.63 2.87 6.36
CA LEU A 45 2.43 3.37 5.68
C LEU A 45 2.78 3.79 4.26
N LEU A 46 2.18 3.15 3.27
CA LEU A 46 2.38 3.44 1.85
C LEU A 46 1.07 3.88 1.22
N ARG A 47 1.05 5.07 0.63
CA ARG A 47 -0.10 5.56 -0.12
C ARG A 47 0.12 5.35 -1.61
N ILE A 48 -0.81 4.66 -2.24
CA ILE A 48 -0.84 4.45 -3.69
C ILE A 48 -1.67 5.59 -4.29
N ASP A 49 -1.04 6.42 -5.13
CA ASP A 49 -1.65 7.64 -5.66
C ASP A 49 -2.35 7.45 -7.02
N GLU A 50 -2.47 6.22 -7.51
CA GLU A 50 -3.08 5.89 -8.82
C GLU A 50 -3.88 4.59 -8.77
N SER A 51 -4.73 4.39 -9.77
CA SER A 51 -5.42 3.12 -9.99
C SER A 51 -4.43 2.02 -10.40
N LEU A 52 -4.81 0.77 -10.15
CA LEU A 52 -3.97 -0.40 -10.35
C LEU A 52 -4.51 -1.23 -11.51
N TYR A 53 -3.67 -1.49 -12.50
CA TYR A 53 -4.03 -2.25 -13.70
C TYR A 53 -2.80 -2.88 -14.34
N PHE A 54 -2.99 -3.72 -15.34
CA PHE A 54 -1.92 -4.49 -15.97
C PHE A 54 -0.73 -3.63 -16.44
N GLY A 55 -0.98 -2.40 -16.90
CA GLY A 55 0.07 -1.51 -17.39
C GLY A 55 1.02 -0.98 -16.31
N ASN A 56 0.61 -0.96 -15.04
CA ASN A 56 1.44 -0.48 -13.94
C ASN A 56 1.69 -1.53 -12.83
N ALA A 57 1.02 -2.66 -12.85
CA ALA A 57 1.11 -3.67 -11.79
C ALA A 57 2.55 -4.12 -11.51
N GLN A 58 3.36 -4.35 -12.53
CA GLN A 58 4.77 -4.75 -12.36
C GLN A 58 5.60 -3.64 -11.70
N SER A 59 5.44 -2.39 -12.12
CA SER A 59 6.13 -1.24 -11.55
C SER A 59 5.73 -1.00 -10.10
N VAL A 60 4.43 -1.13 -9.80
CA VAL A 60 3.90 -1.04 -8.43
C VAL A 60 4.52 -2.13 -7.55
N HIS A 61 4.50 -3.38 -8.00
CA HIS A 61 5.09 -4.50 -7.27
C HIS A 61 6.57 -4.24 -6.94
N ALA A 62 7.38 -3.85 -7.93
CA ALA A 62 8.80 -3.55 -7.73
C ALA A 62 9.03 -2.42 -6.71
N ASN A 63 8.21 -1.36 -6.75
CA ASN A 63 8.29 -0.25 -5.80
C ASN A 63 7.87 -0.67 -4.39
N LEU A 64 6.79 -1.44 -4.24
CA LEU A 64 6.35 -1.98 -2.96
C LEU A 64 7.43 -2.87 -2.33
N MET A 65 8.03 -3.76 -3.13
CA MET A 65 9.13 -4.63 -2.69
C MET A 65 10.33 -3.82 -2.19
N ARG A 66 10.72 -2.80 -2.94
CA ARG A 66 11.86 -1.93 -2.58
C ARG A 66 11.59 -1.11 -1.32
N LEU A 67 10.40 -0.52 -1.18
CA LEU A 67 10.03 0.32 -0.03
C LEU A 67 9.86 -0.48 1.25
N SER A 68 9.45 -1.75 1.15
CA SER A 68 9.25 -2.65 2.27
C SER A 68 10.47 -3.52 2.62
N ASP A 69 11.61 -3.29 1.96
CA ASP A 69 12.83 -4.08 2.16
C ASP A 69 13.63 -3.57 3.39
N ASP A 70 13.02 -3.68 4.56
CA ASP A 70 13.60 -3.37 5.85
C ASP A 70 13.15 -4.43 6.87
N THR A 71 14.10 -5.09 7.50
CA THR A 71 13.85 -6.15 8.49
C THR A 71 13.20 -5.65 9.77
N ASN A 72 13.22 -4.35 10.04
CA ASN A 72 12.55 -3.76 11.19
C ASN A 72 11.05 -3.52 10.94
N ILE A 73 10.59 -3.62 9.69
CA ILE A 73 9.17 -3.47 9.35
C ILE A 73 8.46 -4.79 9.58
N HIS A 74 7.43 -4.76 10.42
CA HIS A 74 6.56 -5.91 10.72
C HIS A 74 5.17 -5.78 10.10
N ASP A 75 4.68 -4.55 9.98
CA ASP A 75 3.36 -4.24 9.44
C ASP A 75 3.47 -3.21 8.31
N ILE A 76 2.80 -3.51 7.19
CA ILE A 76 2.73 -2.65 6.01
C ILE A 76 1.27 -2.33 5.75
N VAL A 77 0.92 -1.06 5.69
CA VAL A 77 -0.45 -0.60 5.38
C VAL A 77 -0.44 0.08 4.03
N LEU A 78 -1.18 -0.46 3.07
CA LEU A 78 -1.46 0.19 1.79
C LEU A 78 -2.70 1.07 1.92
N ILE A 79 -2.51 2.37 1.79
CA ILE A 79 -3.58 3.36 1.79
C ILE A 79 -4.08 3.51 0.35
N MET A 80 -5.34 3.14 0.13
CA MET A 80 -5.94 2.93 -1.19
C MET A 80 -6.90 4.05 -1.61
N THR A 81 -6.85 5.21 -0.97
CA THR A 81 -7.80 6.32 -1.19
C THR A 81 -7.89 6.77 -2.66
N ALA A 82 -6.75 6.81 -3.36
CA ALA A 82 -6.69 7.23 -4.76
C ALA A 82 -6.95 6.09 -5.77
N VAL A 83 -7.08 4.87 -5.30
CA VAL A 83 -7.30 3.70 -6.17
C VAL A 83 -8.78 3.61 -6.54
N ASN A 84 -9.09 3.87 -7.80
CA ASN A 84 -10.46 3.85 -8.34
C ASN A 84 -10.70 2.69 -9.32
N HIS A 85 -9.68 1.90 -9.61
CA HIS A 85 -9.76 0.75 -10.50
C HIS A 85 -8.72 -0.30 -10.09
N ILE A 86 -9.13 -1.57 -10.09
CA ILE A 86 -8.27 -2.72 -9.83
C ILE A 86 -8.69 -3.82 -10.81
N ASP A 87 -7.83 -4.16 -11.76
CA ASP A 87 -8.04 -5.27 -12.68
C ASP A 87 -7.46 -6.59 -12.16
N LEU A 88 -7.59 -7.65 -12.94
CA LEU A 88 -7.09 -8.98 -12.55
C LEU A 88 -5.57 -8.99 -12.33
N SER A 89 -4.80 -8.32 -13.19
CA SER A 89 -3.33 -8.24 -13.04
C SER A 89 -2.92 -7.54 -11.75
N ALA A 90 -3.67 -6.50 -11.36
CA ALA A 90 -3.46 -5.80 -10.10
C ALA A 90 -3.81 -6.67 -8.88
N GLN A 91 -4.87 -7.49 -8.97
CA GLN A 91 -5.22 -8.46 -7.93
C GLN A 91 -4.12 -9.51 -7.76
N GLU A 92 -3.62 -10.06 -8.87
CA GLU A 92 -2.49 -11.03 -8.86
C GLU A 92 -1.23 -10.40 -8.26
N MET A 93 -0.93 -9.15 -8.60
CA MET A 93 0.18 -8.41 -8.03
C MET A 93 0.06 -8.21 -6.52
N LEU A 94 -1.13 -7.84 -6.02
CA LEU A 94 -1.39 -7.70 -4.58
C LEU A 94 -1.22 -9.04 -3.85
N CYS A 95 -1.71 -10.14 -4.42
CA CYS A 95 -1.49 -11.49 -3.88
C CYS A 95 -0.01 -11.85 -3.82
N ALA A 96 0.75 -11.59 -4.89
CA ALA A 96 2.18 -11.87 -4.94
C ALA A 96 2.97 -11.03 -3.92
N PHE A 97 2.61 -9.76 -3.76
CA PHE A 97 3.22 -8.90 -2.75
C PHE A 97 2.90 -9.38 -1.33
N ASN A 98 1.65 -9.75 -1.05
CA ASN A 98 1.26 -10.33 0.24
C ASN A 98 2.06 -11.61 0.57
N GLN A 99 2.24 -12.51 -0.40
CA GLN A 99 3.06 -13.71 -0.22
C GLN A 99 4.53 -13.36 0.08
N SER A 100 5.06 -12.33 -0.55
CA SER A 100 6.41 -11.84 -0.28
C SER A 100 6.53 -11.26 1.13
N CYS A 101 5.51 -10.55 1.61
CA CYS A 101 5.44 -10.05 2.99
C CYS A 101 5.45 -11.24 3.98
N ILE A 102 4.59 -12.25 3.79
CA ILE A 102 4.53 -13.43 4.65
C ILE A 102 5.89 -14.11 4.75
N LYS A 103 6.59 -14.30 3.62
CA LYS A 103 7.93 -14.93 3.60
C LYS A 103 8.97 -14.15 4.38
N ARG A 104 8.79 -12.82 4.52
CA ARG A 104 9.67 -11.94 5.29
C ARG A 104 9.22 -11.72 6.74
N GLY A 105 8.15 -12.41 7.18
CA GLY A 105 7.57 -12.23 8.51
C GLY A 105 6.85 -10.90 8.69
N GLN A 106 6.37 -10.30 7.59
CA GLN A 106 5.63 -9.04 7.56
C GLN A 106 4.14 -9.30 7.31
N HIS A 107 3.28 -8.44 7.83
CA HIS A 107 1.84 -8.47 7.59
C HIS A 107 1.43 -7.34 6.64
N LEU A 108 0.65 -7.68 5.63
CA LEU A 108 0.07 -6.71 4.70
C LEU A 108 -1.34 -6.35 5.12
N HIS A 109 -1.58 -5.06 5.33
CA HIS A 109 -2.88 -4.48 5.66
C HIS A 109 -3.34 -3.55 4.54
N LEU A 110 -4.66 -3.38 4.41
CA LEU A 110 -5.26 -2.41 3.51
C LEU A 110 -6.02 -1.37 4.33
N ALA A 111 -6.00 -0.12 3.90
CA ALA A 111 -6.78 0.96 4.51
C ALA A 111 -7.42 1.85 3.45
N GLU A 112 -8.56 2.45 3.79
CA GLU A 112 -9.26 3.41 2.93
C GLU A 112 -9.64 2.83 1.55
N VAL A 113 -10.03 1.56 1.51
CA VAL A 113 -10.50 0.89 0.29
C VAL A 113 -11.92 1.36 0.01
N LYS A 114 -12.15 1.96 -1.16
CA LYS A 114 -13.49 2.42 -1.58
C LYS A 114 -14.44 1.25 -1.78
N GLY A 115 -15.73 1.48 -1.53
CA GLY A 115 -16.76 0.45 -1.65
C GLY A 115 -16.70 -0.37 -2.94
N PRO A 116 -16.69 0.26 -4.14
CA PRO A 116 -16.58 -0.47 -5.42
C PRO A 116 -15.30 -1.32 -5.53
N MET A 117 -14.19 -0.84 -4.96
CA MET A 117 -12.92 -1.61 -4.93
C MET A 117 -13.02 -2.77 -3.95
N MET A 118 -13.64 -2.56 -2.81
CA MET A 118 -13.90 -3.63 -1.83
C MET A 118 -14.78 -4.73 -2.42
N ASP A 119 -15.80 -4.39 -3.20
CA ASP A 119 -16.66 -5.37 -3.87
C ASP A 119 -15.87 -6.26 -4.86
N ILE A 120 -14.92 -5.68 -5.59
CA ILE A 120 -14.01 -6.42 -6.46
C ILE A 120 -13.08 -7.33 -5.63
N LEU A 121 -12.46 -6.79 -4.59
CA LEU A 121 -11.48 -7.52 -3.77
C LEU A 121 -12.12 -8.67 -2.99
N LYS A 122 -13.37 -8.54 -2.53
CA LYS A 122 -14.09 -9.62 -1.83
C LYS A 122 -14.32 -10.86 -2.69
N THR A 123 -14.40 -10.70 -4.01
CA THR A 123 -14.54 -11.81 -4.97
C THR A 123 -13.21 -12.33 -5.48
N SER A 124 -12.11 -11.82 -4.97
CA SER A 124 -10.74 -12.16 -5.37
C SER A 124 -9.98 -12.85 -4.25
N PRO A 125 -8.91 -13.61 -4.56
CA PRO A 125 -8.05 -14.24 -3.56
C PRO A 125 -7.31 -13.24 -2.65
N VAL A 126 -7.31 -11.94 -2.96
CA VAL A 126 -6.59 -10.91 -2.18
C VAL A 126 -7.07 -10.88 -0.74
N ILE A 127 -8.39 -10.76 -0.52
CA ILE A 127 -8.96 -10.66 0.84
C ILE A 127 -8.84 -11.98 1.59
N GLU A 128 -9.12 -13.10 0.91
CA GLU A 128 -9.08 -14.43 1.51
C GLU A 128 -7.69 -14.80 2.04
N ASN A 129 -6.63 -14.37 1.32
CA ASN A 129 -5.25 -14.70 1.66
C ASN A 129 -4.49 -13.56 2.36
N LEU A 130 -5.14 -12.42 2.65
CA LEU A 130 -4.50 -11.26 3.25
C LEU A 130 -3.89 -11.61 4.61
N SER A 131 -2.60 -11.35 4.79
CA SER A 131 -1.88 -11.68 6.02
C SER A 131 -2.22 -10.76 7.20
N GLY A 132 -2.71 -9.57 6.92
CA GLY A 132 -3.13 -8.56 7.89
C GLY A 132 -4.62 -8.31 7.90
N CYS A 133 -5.01 -7.08 8.20
CA CYS A 133 -6.39 -6.63 8.37
C CYS A 133 -6.76 -5.55 7.37
N ILE A 134 -8.06 -5.28 7.26
CA ILE A 134 -8.61 -4.16 6.49
C ILE A 134 -9.11 -3.12 7.48
N PHE A 135 -8.63 -1.89 7.33
CA PHE A 135 -8.98 -0.75 8.18
C PHE A 135 -9.80 0.28 7.39
N LEU A 136 -10.73 0.95 8.06
CA LEU A 136 -11.52 2.01 7.45
C LEU A 136 -10.66 3.25 7.15
N SER A 137 -9.65 3.52 7.97
CA SER A 137 -8.75 4.66 7.79
C SER A 137 -7.32 4.32 8.17
N ALA A 138 -6.36 5.12 7.65
CA ALA A 138 -4.96 5.04 8.05
C ALA A 138 -4.80 5.30 9.55
N ASN A 139 -5.57 6.22 10.13
CA ASN A 139 -5.54 6.50 11.56
C ASN A 139 -5.97 5.30 12.39
N GLN A 140 -7.03 4.60 12.00
CA GLN A 140 -7.46 3.35 12.65
C GLN A 140 -6.36 2.29 12.59
N ALA A 141 -5.70 2.13 11.44
CA ALA A 141 -4.60 1.20 11.28
C ALA A 141 -3.46 1.51 12.27
N VAL A 142 -3.03 2.77 12.31
CA VAL A 142 -1.98 3.22 13.26
C VAL A 142 -2.39 2.95 14.69
N GLN A 143 -3.59 3.33 15.11
CA GLN A 143 -4.06 3.11 16.47
C GLN A 143 -4.10 1.62 16.86
N SER A 144 -4.46 0.75 15.91
CA SER A 144 -4.56 -0.69 16.15
C SER A 144 -3.19 -1.36 16.18
N LEU A 145 -2.26 -0.95 15.31
CA LEU A 145 -0.96 -1.61 15.13
C LEU A 145 0.14 -1.04 16.04
N THR A 146 -0.04 0.16 16.60
CA THR A 146 0.95 0.79 17.51
C THR A 146 0.58 0.67 18.98
N LYS A 147 -0.58 0.12 19.34
CA LYS A 147 -0.91 -0.15 20.73
C LYS A 147 -0.01 -1.27 21.25
N PRO A 148 0.63 -1.13 22.41
CA PRO A 148 1.26 -2.27 23.05
C PRO A 148 0.19 -3.35 23.25
N SER A 149 0.52 -4.58 22.89
CA SER A 149 -0.32 -5.75 23.19
C SER A 149 -0.54 -5.77 24.70
N THR A 150 -1.74 -5.41 25.13
CA THR A 150 -2.15 -5.68 26.51
C THR A 150 -2.62 -7.13 26.52
N ASP A 151 -1.66 -8.05 26.51
CA ASP A 151 -1.91 -9.44 26.83
C ASP A 151 -2.27 -9.52 28.30
N LEU A 152 -3.52 -9.82 28.56
CA LEU A 152 -4.00 -10.36 29.84
C LEU A 152 -4.14 -11.87 29.73
#